data_7814a955347fd5f078a38136b730d123
#
_entry.id   7814a955347fd5f078a38136b730d123
#
_cell.length_a   1.000
_cell.length_b   1.000
_cell.length_c   1.000
_cell.angle_alpha   90.00
_cell.angle_beta   90.00
_cell.angle_gamma   90.00
#
_symmetry.space_group_name_H-M   'P 1'
#
loop_
_entity.id
_entity.type
_entity.pdbx_description
1 polymer ?
#
loop_
_entity_poly.entity_id
_entity_poly.type
_entity_poly.pdbx_seq_one_letter_code
_entity_poly.pdbx_strand_id
1 'polypeptide(L)'
;RQMCIRDRDIAKRLMDYGFHAPTVSFPVVGTLMIEPTESESKQELDKFIAAMKSIRNEINAIASGQSDEKDNVLKNAPHTINLVANDVWEKPYSRQEAAFPLEYINTNKFWPSVSRVDDAFGDRNLVCSCESIDSYK
;
A
#
# COMPACT_ATOMS: atom_id res chain seq x y z
N ARG A 1 19.67 10.00 -10.12
CA ARG A 1 18.42 9.43 -10.65
C ARG A 1 17.40 9.46 -9.54
N GLN A 2 16.34 10.24 -9.67
CA GLN A 2 15.29 10.33 -8.66
C GLN A 2 14.59 8.97 -8.63
N MET A 3 14.55 8.33 -7.46
CA MET A 3 13.83 7.05 -7.30
C MET A 3 12.35 7.27 -7.62
N CYS A 4 11.78 6.40 -8.46
CA CYS A 4 10.36 6.47 -8.84
C CYS A 4 9.41 6.08 -7.69
N ILE A 5 9.92 5.36 -6.67
CA ILE A 5 9.17 4.95 -5.48
C ILE A 5 9.20 6.06 -4.43
N ARG A 6 8.02 6.39 -3.92
CA ARG A 6 7.79 7.45 -2.93
C ARG A 6 7.27 6.87 -1.61
N ASP A 7 7.26 7.70 -0.58
CA ASP A 7 6.69 7.44 0.75
C ASP A 7 5.29 6.81 0.67
N ARG A 8 4.39 7.38 -0.15
CA ARG A 8 3.04 6.86 -0.39
C ARG A 8 3.03 5.43 -0.93
N ASP A 9 3.93 5.09 -1.83
CA ASP A 9 4.01 3.73 -2.40
C ASP A 9 4.36 2.71 -1.30
N ILE A 10 5.30 3.06 -0.42
CA ILE A 10 5.70 2.24 0.73
C ILE A 10 4.54 2.11 1.73
N ALA A 11 3.89 3.23 2.07
CA ALA A 11 2.77 3.24 3.00
C ALA A 11 1.60 2.35 2.51
N LYS A 12 1.25 2.46 1.23
CA LYS A 12 0.21 1.61 0.61
C LYS A 12 0.63 0.15 0.54
N ARG A 13 1.90 -0.13 0.28
CA ARG A 13 2.43 -1.50 0.27
C ARG A 13 2.38 -2.15 1.66
N LEU A 14 2.61 -1.41 2.73
CA LEU A 14 2.48 -1.90 4.11
C LEU A 14 1.08 -2.46 4.40
N MET A 15 0.02 -1.95 3.75
CA MET A 15 -1.33 -2.50 3.90
C MET A 15 -1.41 -3.95 3.40
N ASP A 16 -0.70 -4.31 2.34
CA ASP A 16 -0.63 -5.70 1.85
C ASP A 16 0.09 -6.62 2.84
N TYR A 17 0.99 -6.06 3.64
CA TYR A 17 1.69 -6.75 4.73
C TYR A 17 0.89 -6.80 6.04
N GLY A 18 -0.36 -6.28 6.05
CA GLY A 18 -1.26 -6.33 7.20
C GLY A 18 -1.10 -5.19 8.19
N PHE A 19 -0.40 -4.12 7.81
CA PHE A 19 -0.22 -2.93 8.65
C PHE A 19 -1.10 -1.78 8.19
N HIS A 20 -1.56 -0.98 9.13
CA HIS A 20 -2.18 0.30 8.81
C HIS A 20 -1.15 1.20 8.11
N ALA A 21 -1.57 1.90 7.05
CA ALA A 21 -0.69 2.80 6.34
C ALA A 21 -0.22 3.94 7.26
N PRO A 22 1.09 4.15 7.44
CA PRO A 22 1.61 5.22 8.27
C PRO A 22 1.33 6.59 7.63
N THR A 23 1.39 7.65 8.44
CA THR A 23 1.32 9.03 7.95
C THR A 23 2.48 9.32 7.02
N VAL A 24 2.17 9.88 5.86
CA VAL A 24 3.15 10.21 4.81
C VAL A 24 3.41 11.71 4.73
N SER A 25 4.64 12.08 4.38
CA SER A 25 5.06 13.47 4.13
C SER A 25 4.75 14.43 5.29
N PHE A 26 4.79 13.96 6.52
CA PHE A 26 4.61 14.75 7.73
C PHE A 26 5.52 14.23 8.88
N PRO A 27 6.18 15.11 9.64
CA PRO A 27 6.30 16.58 9.44
C PRO A 27 7.22 16.98 8.29
N VAL A 28 7.96 16.04 7.73
CA VAL A 28 8.92 16.26 6.63
C VAL A 28 8.40 15.63 5.35
N VAL A 29 8.39 16.39 4.26
CA VAL A 29 7.95 15.92 2.93
C VAL A 29 8.82 14.73 2.48
N GLY A 30 8.17 13.67 1.97
CA GLY A 30 8.84 12.47 1.46
C GLY A 30 9.26 11.47 2.53
N THR A 31 8.78 11.62 3.76
CA THR A 31 9.06 10.70 4.88
C THR A 31 7.84 9.91 5.31
N LEU A 32 8.07 8.86 6.10
CA LEU A 32 7.05 8.10 6.82
C LEU A 32 7.19 8.39 8.30
N MET A 33 6.06 8.68 8.97
CA MET A 33 6.03 8.79 10.43
C MET A 33 5.56 7.45 11.01
N ILE A 34 6.46 6.79 11.72
CA ILE A 34 6.24 5.47 12.32
C ILE A 34 6.49 5.59 13.82
N GLU A 35 5.46 5.30 14.62
CA GLU A 35 5.52 5.36 16.08
C GLU A 35 5.10 4.00 16.67
N PRO A 36 6.04 3.07 16.88
CA PRO A 36 5.75 1.89 17.69
C PRO A 36 5.59 2.30 19.15
N THR A 37 4.49 1.84 19.78
CA THR A 37 4.25 2.11 21.19
C THR A 37 4.75 0.96 22.07
N GLU A 38 4.88 1.20 23.38
CA GLU A 38 5.24 0.18 24.37
C GLU A 38 4.20 -0.93 24.50
N SER A 39 2.98 -0.74 24.01
CA SER A 39 1.93 -1.76 23.98
C SER A 39 2.07 -2.77 22.85
N GLU A 40 2.94 -2.50 21.87
CA GLU A 40 3.19 -3.44 20.78
C GLU A 40 4.01 -4.65 21.25
N SER A 41 3.57 -5.84 20.86
CA SER A 41 4.33 -7.06 21.17
C SER A 41 5.62 -7.13 20.34
N LYS A 42 6.65 -7.81 20.90
CA LYS A 42 7.88 -8.09 20.14
C LYS A 42 7.58 -8.79 18.81
N GLN A 43 6.60 -9.69 18.80
CA GLN A 43 6.21 -10.41 17.58
C GLN A 43 5.68 -9.47 16.50
N GLU A 44 4.87 -8.47 16.84
CA GLU A 44 4.39 -7.47 15.88
C GLU A 44 5.51 -6.56 15.38
N LEU A 45 6.43 -6.16 16.26
CA LEU A 45 7.61 -5.41 15.86
C LEU A 45 8.51 -6.21 14.90
N ASP A 46 8.73 -7.50 15.15
CA ASP A 46 9.51 -8.37 14.28
C ASP A 46 8.83 -8.54 12.90
N LYS A 47 7.49 -8.68 12.84
CA LYS A 47 6.71 -8.70 11.60
C LYS A 47 6.87 -7.39 10.81
N PHE A 48 6.80 -6.25 11.50
CA PHE A 48 6.98 -4.95 10.87
C PHE A 48 8.38 -4.79 10.27
N ILE A 49 9.41 -5.20 11.01
CA ILE A 49 10.80 -5.19 10.52
C ILE A 49 10.95 -6.09 9.29
N ALA A 50 10.35 -7.28 9.30
CA ALA A 50 10.36 -8.20 8.16
C ALA A 50 9.65 -7.60 6.94
N ALA A 51 8.50 -6.95 7.13
CA ALA A 51 7.78 -6.24 6.08
C ALA A 51 8.64 -5.12 5.45
N MET A 52 9.26 -4.27 6.26
CA MET A 52 10.14 -3.19 5.79
C MET A 52 11.35 -3.70 5.02
N LYS A 53 11.96 -4.80 5.47
CA LYS A 53 13.07 -5.46 4.74
C LYS A 53 12.60 -6.02 3.39
N SER A 54 11.43 -6.63 3.35
CA SER A 54 10.84 -7.17 2.12
C SER A 54 10.53 -6.05 1.13
N ILE A 55 9.89 -4.96 1.57
CA ILE A 55 9.65 -3.76 0.75
C ILE A 55 10.96 -3.17 0.24
N ARG A 56 12.01 -3.15 1.05
CA ARG A 56 13.33 -2.69 0.60
C ARG A 56 13.89 -3.55 -0.53
N ASN A 57 13.69 -4.87 -0.48
CA ASN A 57 14.08 -5.76 -1.57
C ASN A 57 13.27 -5.52 -2.84
N GLU A 58 11.96 -5.28 -2.73
CA GLU A 58 11.09 -4.88 -3.84
C GLU A 58 11.61 -3.57 -4.50
N ILE A 59 11.99 -2.57 -3.70
CA ILE A 59 12.59 -1.31 -4.19
C ILE A 59 13.90 -1.58 -4.92
N ASN A 60 14.76 -2.45 -4.38
CA ASN A 60 16.03 -2.79 -5.00
C ASN A 60 15.84 -3.52 -6.33
N ALA A 61 14.82 -4.39 -6.46
CA ALA A 61 14.47 -5.07 -7.71
C ALA A 61 14.06 -4.06 -8.80
N ILE A 62 13.31 -3.01 -8.43
CA ILE A 62 12.95 -1.94 -9.36
C ILE A 62 14.20 -1.11 -9.73
N ALA A 63 15.04 -0.77 -8.76
CA ALA A 63 16.25 0.03 -8.99
C ALA A 63 17.28 -0.69 -9.87
N SER A 64 17.33 -2.03 -9.82
CA SER A 64 18.19 -2.86 -10.65
C SER A 64 17.62 -3.19 -12.03
N GLY A 65 16.35 -2.82 -12.30
CA GLY A 65 15.68 -3.12 -13.55
C GLY A 65 15.11 -4.55 -13.65
N GLN A 66 15.07 -5.29 -12.53
CA GLN A 66 14.42 -6.61 -12.47
C GLN A 66 12.89 -6.49 -12.48
N SER A 67 12.35 -5.37 -11.99
CA SER A 67 10.94 -5.06 -12.02
C SER A 67 10.71 -3.74 -12.76
N ASP A 68 9.55 -3.60 -13.42
CA ASP A 68 9.19 -2.40 -14.18
C ASP A 68 9.10 -1.17 -13.27
N GLU A 69 9.53 -0.01 -13.77
CA GLU A 69 9.53 1.24 -13.00
C GLU A 69 8.11 1.81 -12.74
N LYS A 70 7.15 1.52 -13.61
CA LYS A 70 5.80 2.09 -13.60
C LYS A 70 4.73 1.10 -13.19
N ASP A 71 4.88 -0.16 -13.61
CA ASP A 71 3.94 -1.23 -13.30
C ASP A 71 4.64 -2.30 -12.44
N ASN A 72 4.55 -2.15 -11.14
CA ASN A 72 5.18 -3.02 -10.15
C ASN A 72 4.33 -3.14 -8.89
N VAL A 73 4.69 -4.06 -8.02
CA VAL A 73 3.94 -4.38 -6.80
C VAL A 73 3.76 -3.18 -5.86
N LEU A 74 4.75 -2.27 -5.80
CA LEU A 74 4.68 -1.06 -4.97
C LEU A 74 3.75 0.01 -5.57
N LYS A 75 3.81 0.20 -6.89
CA LYS A 75 2.95 1.18 -7.59
C LYS A 75 1.49 0.77 -7.59
N ASN A 76 1.21 -0.52 -7.62
CA ASN A 76 -0.16 -1.06 -7.65
C ASN A 76 -0.76 -1.32 -6.27
N ALA A 77 0.05 -1.28 -5.21
CA ALA A 77 -0.43 -1.49 -3.85
C ALA A 77 -1.43 -0.40 -3.42
N PRO A 78 -2.44 -0.71 -2.60
CA PRO A 78 -2.70 -2.01 -1.99
C PRO A 78 -3.54 -2.92 -2.90
N HIS A 79 -3.44 -4.24 -2.68
CA HIS A 79 -4.12 -5.26 -3.47
C HIS A 79 -5.36 -5.77 -2.72
N THR A 80 -6.54 -5.48 -3.28
CA THR A 80 -7.82 -5.95 -2.71
C THR A 80 -8.09 -7.41 -3.06
N ILE A 81 -8.98 -8.05 -2.30
CA ILE A 81 -9.42 -9.42 -2.60
C ILE A 81 -10.04 -9.51 -4.00
N ASN A 82 -10.83 -8.52 -4.41
CA ASN A 82 -11.48 -8.51 -5.73
C ASN A 82 -10.45 -8.49 -6.86
N LEU A 83 -9.34 -7.75 -6.69
CA LEU A 83 -8.26 -7.73 -7.67
C LEU A 83 -7.54 -9.08 -7.74
N VAL A 84 -7.21 -9.67 -6.59
CA VAL A 84 -6.42 -10.91 -6.51
C VAL A 84 -7.22 -12.15 -6.91
N ALA A 85 -8.53 -12.17 -6.61
CA ALA A 85 -9.44 -13.28 -6.92
C ALA A 85 -10.01 -13.23 -8.35
N ASN A 86 -9.73 -12.17 -9.12
CA ASN A 86 -10.19 -12.06 -10.50
C ASN A 86 -9.56 -13.17 -11.37
N ASP A 87 -10.32 -13.73 -12.30
CA ASP A 87 -9.83 -14.76 -13.24
C ASP A 87 -8.68 -14.24 -14.12
N VAL A 88 -8.74 -12.96 -14.51
CA VAL A 88 -7.72 -12.31 -15.31
C VAL A 88 -6.70 -11.62 -14.42
N TRP A 89 -5.41 -11.92 -14.62
CA TRP A 89 -4.30 -11.28 -13.92
C TRP A 89 -3.30 -10.72 -14.94
N GLU A 90 -3.32 -9.41 -15.13
CA GLU A 90 -2.49 -8.72 -16.14
C GLU A 90 -1.24 -8.05 -15.53
N LYS A 91 -0.94 -8.32 -14.26
CA LYS A 91 0.21 -7.72 -13.59
C LYS A 91 1.52 -8.47 -13.89
N PRO A 92 2.67 -7.75 -14.00
CA PRO A 92 3.97 -8.37 -14.28
C PRO A 92 4.59 -9.11 -13.09
N TYR A 93 3.84 -9.30 -12.02
CA TYR A 93 4.22 -10.04 -10.81
C TYR A 93 3.10 -11.01 -10.40
N SER A 94 3.41 -11.98 -9.56
CA SER A 94 2.45 -13.01 -9.16
C SER A 94 1.42 -12.50 -8.15
N ARG A 95 0.26 -13.21 -8.07
CA ARG A 95 -0.73 -13.00 -7.00
C ARG A 95 -0.15 -13.27 -5.62
N GLN A 96 0.79 -14.20 -5.53
CA GLN A 96 1.51 -14.50 -4.29
C GLN A 96 2.33 -13.30 -3.82
N GLU A 97 3.12 -12.69 -4.71
CA GLU A 97 3.87 -11.46 -4.41
C GLU A 97 2.93 -10.30 -4.05
N ALA A 98 1.80 -10.17 -4.72
CA ALA A 98 0.81 -9.13 -4.46
C ALA A 98 0.23 -9.24 -3.04
N ALA A 99 -0.32 -10.42 -2.69
CA ALA A 99 -1.18 -10.58 -1.51
C ALA A 99 -0.50 -11.31 -0.33
N PHE A 100 0.50 -12.16 -0.59
CA PHE A 100 1.11 -13.03 0.42
C PHE A 100 2.64 -12.98 0.36
N PRO A 101 3.26 -11.79 0.43
CA PRO A 101 4.71 -11.63 0.26
C PRO A 101 5.54 -12.23 1.40
N LEU A 102 4.96 -12.50 2.57
CA LEU A 102 5.62 -13.14 3.72
C LEU A 102 4.71 -14.20 4.35
N GLU A 103 5.32 -15.22 4.93
CA GLU A 103 4.63 -16.40 5.46
C GLU A 103 3.59 -16.08 6.54
N TYR A 104 3.88 -15.15 7.44
CA TYR A 104 2.95 -14.80 8.52
C TYR A 104 1.59 -14.26 8.02
N ILE A 105 1.55 -13.75 6.79
CA ILE A 105 0.34 -13.22 6.18
C ILE A 105 -0.64 -14.34 5.80
N ASN A 106 -0.15 -15.55 5.54
CA ASN A 106 -0.98 -16.68 5.14
C ASN A 106 -1.99 -17.11 6.23
N THR A 107 -1.64 -16.88 7.49
CA THR A 107 -2.48 -17.29 8.63
C THR A 107 -3.51 -16.26 9.04
N ASN A 108 -3.26 -14.98 8.74
CA ASN A 108 -4.15 -13.88 9.15
C ASN A 108 -4.07 -12.72 8.18
N LYS A 109 -4.57 -12.91 6.96
CA LYS A 109 -4.59 -11.88 5.93
C LYS A 109 -5.65 -10.82 6.21
N PHE A 110 -5.21 -9.58 6.39
CA PHE A 110 -6.07 -8.41 6.32
C PHE A 110 -6.14 -7.92 4.86
N TRP A 111 -7.35 -7.85 4.32
CA TRP A 111 -7.57 -7.38 2.97
C TRP A 111 -7.88 -5.89 2.94
N PRO A 112 -7.12 -5.08 2.20
CA PRO A 112 -7.46 -3.70 1.94
C PRO A 112 -8.82 -3.60 1.26
N SER A 113 -9.67 -2.66 1.69
CA SER A 113 -11.02 -2.48 1.16
C SER A 113 -11.05 -1.83 -0.22
N VAL A 114 -10.04 -1.01 -0.55
CA VAL A 114 -9.93 -0.30 -1.83
C VAL A 114 -8.51 -0.42 -2.39
N SER A 115 -8.40 -0.46 -3.72
CA SER A 115 -7.13 -0.39 -4.44
C SER A 115 -6.57 1.03 -4.43
N ARG A 116 -5.47 1.27 -5.16
CA ARG A 116 -4.86 2.61 -5.29
C ARG A 116 -5.88 3.62 -5.81
N VAL A 117 -6.07 4.68 -5.06
CA VAL A 117 -6.94 5.81 -5.41
C VAL A 117 -6.11 6.88 -6.12
N ASP A 118 -6.65 7.47 -7.18
CA ASP A 118 -6.14 8.70 -7.77
C ASP A 118 -6.73 9.91 -7.02
N ASP A 119 -6.11 10.25 -5.89
CA ASP A 119 -6.51 11.36 -5.04
C ASP A 119 -6.40 12.71 -5.77
N ALA A 120 -5.40 12.90 -6.63
CA ALA A 120 -5.27 14.14 -7.41
C ALA A 120 -6.43 14.33 -8.38
N PHE A 121 -6.93 13.25 -8.99
CA PHE A 121 -8.14 13.29 -9.79
C PHE A 121 -9.37 13.57 -8.92
N GLY A 122 -9.50 12.87 -7.79
CA GLY A 122 -10.61 13.03 -6.85
C GLY A 122 -10.73 14.45 -6.33
N ASP A 123 -9.62 15.07 -5.93
CA ASP A 123 -9.58 16.45 -5.43
C ASP A 123 -10.02 17.49 -6.48
N ARG A 124 -9.78 17.21 -7.76
CA ARG A 124 -10.17 18.09 -8.88
C ARG A 124 -11.58 17.82 -9.41
N ASN A 125 -12.15 16.66 -9.10
CA ASN A 125 -13.44 16.22 -9.61
C ASN A 125 -14.35 15.82 -8.44
N LEU A 126 -14.61 16.77 -7.56
CA LEU A 126 -15.50 16.58 -6.42
C LEU A 126 -16.92 16.26 -6.90
N VAL A 127 -17.47 15.16 -6.41
CA VAL A 127 -18.89 14.82 -6.57
C VAL A 127 -19.57 15.00 -5.25
N CYS A 128 -20.41 16.04 -5.16
CA CYS A 128 -21.25 16.26 -3.97
C CYS A 128 -22.55 15.47 -4.17
N SER A 129 -22.77 14.46 -3.33
CA SER A 129 -24.03 13.71 -3.28
C SER A 129 -24.99 14.22 -2.22
N CYS A 130 -24.66 15.32 -1.54
CA CYS A 130 -25.54 15.94 -0.54
C CYS A 130 -26.78 16.52 -1.21
N GLU A 131 -27.94 16.20 -0.68
CA GLU A 131 -29.17 16.88 -1.05
C GLU A 131 -29.12 18.35 -0.67
N SER A 132 -29.87 19.19 -1.38
CA SER A 132 -29.94 20.60 -1.04
C SER A 132 -30.63 20.78 0.31
N ILE A 133 -30.30 21.84 1.05
CA ILE A 133 -30.92 22.15 2.34
C ILE A 133 -32.44 22.30 2.26
N ASP A 134 -32.97 22.60 1.06
CA ASP A 134 -34.40 22.74 0.82
C ASP A 134 -35.14 21.40 0.79
N SER A 135 -34.44 20.27 0.59
CA SER A 135 -35.03 18.92 0.66
C SER A 135 -35.38 18.50 2.10
N TYR A 136 -34.88 19.22 3.13
CA TYR A 136 -35.14 18.94 4.54
C TYR A 136 -36.17 19.89 5.17
N LYS A 137 -36.83 20.77 4.40
CA LYS A 137 -37.93 21.63 4.82
C LYS A 137 -39.26 20.97 4.58
#